data_3763f17436d0b090fd8c43b61361fc56
#
_entry.id   3763f17436d0b090fd8c43b61361fc56
#
_cell.length_a   1.000
_cell.length_b   1.000
_cell.length_c   1.000
_cell.angle_alpha   90.00
_cell.angle_beta   90.00
_cell.angle_gamma   90.00
#
_symmetry.space_group_name_H-M   'P 1'
#
loop_
_entity.id
_entity.type
_entity.pdbx_description
1 polymer ?
#
loop_
_entity_poly.entity_id
_entity_poly.type
_entity_poly.pdbx_seq_one_letter_code
_entity_poly.pdbx_strand_id
1 'polypeptide(L)'
;MNDSYFTDPRDGETYRTVKIGNRIWFAENLRHKCEGAQAYAGGKGYLCLNGETPPYDWNCDSDVKKYGLCYYWKFAESVVPEGWHLPNNDDWRDLFLAIGAKCKMGECGAETYLGAALALKSQDGWEEDELFPVGKSADAFGFTAYPAGCMEEFGFCGARGTVTRFWSSVGKNKWAYRVCFDNFYDDVVLDRFWNDFSCANSIRCVRDC
;
A
#
# COMPACT_ATOMS: atom_id res chain seq x y z
N MET A 1 22.19 -6.25 1.00
CA MET A 1 21.08 -6.92 0.29
C MET A 1 21.35 -6.76 -1.19
N ASN A 2 21.24 -7.82 -1.99
CA ASN A 2 21.33 -7.68 -3.44
C ASN A 2 19.94 -7.19 -3.92
N ASP A 3 19.86 -5.92 -4.29
CA ASP A 3 18.65 -5.39 -4.92
C ASP A 3 18.44 -6.11 -6.25
N SER A 4 17.27 -6.67 -6.42
CA SER A 4 16.83 -7.23 -7.69
C SER A 4 15.71 -6.34 -8.25
N TYR A 5 15.54 -6.40 -9.57
CA TYR A 5 14.58 -5.56 -10.27
C TYR A 5 13.69 -6.42 -11.16
N PHE A 6 12.47 -5.96 -11.32
CA PHE A 6 11.52 -6.47 -12.30
C PHE A 6 11.12 -5.35 -13.25
N THR A 7 11.22 -5.58 -14.55
CA THR A 7 10.70 -4.66 -15.57
C THR A 7 9.38 -5.20 -16.08
N ASP A 8 8.32 -4.40 -15.95
CA ASP A 8 7.00 -4.75 -16.45
C ASP A 8 6.98 -4.66 -17.99
N PRO A 9 6.75 -5.76 -18.70
CA PRO A 9 6.80 -5.75 -20.17
C PRO A 9 5.66 -4.96 -20.81
N ARG A 10 4.61 -4.60 -20.05
CA ARG A 10 3.45 -3.89 -20.57
C ARG A 10 3.70 -2.41 -20.81
N ASP A 11 4.58 -1.79 -20.00
CA ASP A 11 4.85 -0.34 -20.04
C ASP A 11 6.33 0.02 -19.87
N GLY A 12 7.20 -0.96 -19.62
CA GLY A 12 8.64 -0.77 -19.41
C GLY A 12 9.02 -0.21 -18.04
N GLU A 13 8.04 -0.04 -17.13
CA GLU A 13 8.30 0.40 -15.75
C GLU A 13 9.15 -0.65 -15.00
N THR A 14 10.14 -0.16 -14.27
CA THR A 14 11.05 -1.03 -13.50
C THR A 14 10.82 -0.83 -12.01
N TYR A 15 10.60 -1.92 -11.31
CA TYR A 15 10.34 -1.97 -9.87
C TYR A 15 11.49 -2.65 -9.15
N ARG A 16 11.96 -2.03 -8.07
CA ARG A 16 12.87 -2.71 -7.14
C ARG A 16 12.10 -3.83 -6.43
N THR A 17 12.77 -4.96 -6.21
CA THR A 17 12.19 -6.11 -5.53
C THR A 17 13.04 -6.55 -4.36
N VAL A 18 12.40 -7.14 -3.35
CA VAL A 18 13.06 -7.61 -2.13
C VAL A 18 12.54 -9.00 -1.75
N LYS A 19 13.44 -9.85 -1.29
CA LYS A 19 13.07 -11.15 -0.70
C LYS A 19 12.83 -10.97 0.79
N ILE A 20 11.62 -11.30 1.25
CA ILE A 20 11.28 -11.36 2.68
C ILE A 20 10.60 -12.69 2.95
N GLY A 21 11.18 -13.47 3.87
CA GLY A 21 10.75 -14.84 4.08
C GLY A 21 10.93 -15.71 2.83
N ASN A 22 9.88 -16.40 2.44
CA ASN A 22 9.85 -17.28 1.27
C ASN A 22 9.24 -16.64 0.02
N ARG A 23 9.11 -15.30 0.03
CA ARG A 23 8.47 -14.56 -1.07
C ARG A 23 9.33 -13.42 -1.58
N ILE A 24 9.12 -13.06 -2.84
CA ILE A 24 9.70 -11.87 -3.45
C ILE A 24 8.58 -10.84 -3.58
N TRP A 25 8.81 -9.65 -3.03
CA TRP A 25 7.88 -8.52 -2.99
C TRP A 25 8.37 -7.38 -3.88
N PHE A 26 7.45 -6.64 -4.48
CA PHE A 26 7.81 -5.31 -4.94
C PHE A 26 8.20 -4.45 -3.73
N ALA A 27 9.31 -3.76 -3.82
CA ALA A 27 9.75 -2.76 -2.83
C ALA A 27 9.26 -1.34 -3.19
N GLU A 28 8.43 -1.25 -4.22
CA GLU A 28 7.78 -0.04 -4.71
C GLU A 28 6.30 -0.32 -4.97
N ASN A 29 5.46 0.71 -4.86
CA ASN A 29 4.05 0.59 -5.20
C ASN A 29 3.86 0.45 -6.71
N LEU A 30 2.90 -0.36 -7.12
CA LEU A 30 2.54 -0.49 -8.51
C LEU A 30 2.10 0.87 -9.08
N ARG A 31 2.55 1.19 -10.34
CA ARG A 31 2.24 2.44 -11.02
C ARG A 31 1.80 2.24 -12.47
N HIS A 32 1.40 1.02 -12.81
CA HIS A 32 0.89 0.68 -14.14
C HIS A 32 -0.41 1.43 -14.44
N LYS A 33 -0.40 2.25 -15.50
CA LYS A 33 -1.58 2.95 -16.00
C LYS A 33 -2.35 2.02 -16.93
N CYS A 34 -3.61 1.71 -16.58
CA CYS A 34 -4.47 0.84 -17.41
C CYS A 34 -5.76 1.55 -17.79
N GLU A 35 -6.22 1.33 -19.03
CA GLU A 35 -7.53 1.82 -19.47
C GLU A 35 -8.64 1.16 -18.65
N GLY A 36 -9.60 1.96 -18.16
CA GLY A 36 -10.76 1.49 -17.40
C GLY A 36 -10.51 1.19 -15.93
N ALA A 37 -9.26 1.06 -15.49
CA ALA A 37 -8.94 1.05 -14.07
C ALA A 37 -8.63 2.50 -13.64
N GLN A 38 -9.46 3.03 -12.76
CA GLN A 38 -9.18 4.35 -12.21
C GLN A 38 -8.02 4.22 -11.23
N ALA A 39 -6.90 4.82 -11.59
CA ALA A 39 -5.72 4.90 -10.77
C ALA A 39 -5.49 6.35 -10.37
N TYR A 40 -5.23 6.59 -9.10
CA TYR A 40 -5.02 7.92 -8.56
C TYR A 40 -3.65 7.98 -7.88
N ALA A 41 -2.93 9.06 -8.11
CA ALA A 41 -1.80 9.40 -7.25
C ALA A 41 -2.35 9.96 -5.94
N GLY A 42 -2.04 9.34 -4.80
CA GLY A 42 -2.49 9.82 -3.49
C GLY A 42 -2.05 11.27 -3.23
N GLY A 43 -2.91 12.10 -2.68
CA GLY A 43 -2.66 13.52 -2.45
C GLY A 43 -2.91 14.00 -1.02
N LYS A 44 -2.51 15.23 -0.71
CA LYS A 44 -2.82 15.87 0.58
C LYS A 44 -4.29 16.26 0.63
N GLY A 45 -5.02 15.62 1.52
CA GLY A 45 -6.34 15.81 2.04
C GLY A 45 -7.19 16.98 1.54
N TYR A 46 -7.95 16.78 0.45
CA TYR A 46 -9.11 17.61 0.15
C TYR A 46 -10.23 16.75 -0.46
N LEU A 47 -11.46 17.10 -0.07
CA LEU A 47 -12.67 16.52 -0.61
C LEU A 47 -12.72 16.71 -2.14
N CYS A 48 -12.71 15.61 -2.89
CA CYS A 48 -13.24 15.62 -4.25
C CYS A 48 -14.77 15.50 -4.19
N LEU A 49 -15.44 16.51 -3.62
CA LEU A 49 -16.88 16.64 -3.73
C LEU A 49 -17.19 17.14 -5.14
N ASN A 50 -18.07 16.44 -5.85
CA ASN A 50 -18.69 16.82 -7.13
C ASN A 50 -17.95 16.51 -8.43
N GLY A 51 -17.01 15.56 -8.48
CA GLY A 51 -16.43 15.14 -9.76
C GLY A 51 -15.54 16.19 -10.44
N GLU A 52 -15.20 17.25 -9.75
CA GLU A 52 -14.22 18.22 -10.22
C GLU A 52 -12.80 17.69 -9.97
N THR A 53 -11.96 17.79 -10.98
CA THR A 53 -10.53 17.48 -10.85
C THR A 53 -9.95 18.37 -9.76
N PRO A 54 -9.26 17.82 -8.73
CA PRO A 54 -8.61 18.64 -7.73
C PRO A 54 -7.66 19.65 -8.38
N PRO A 55 -7.49 20.85 -7.80
CA PRO A 55 -6.66 21.90 -8.39
C PRO A 55 -5.15 21.60 -8.39
N TYR A 56 -4.76 20.38 -8.01
CA TYR A 56 -3.38 19.93 -8.01
C TYR A 56 -3.18 18.87 -9.11
N ASP A 57 -2.09 18.98 -9.85
CA ASP A 57 -1.67 17.97 -10.82
C ASP A 57 -1.24 16.69 -10.08
N TRP A 58 -2.21 15.84 -9.81
CA TRP A 58 -2.07 14.56 -9.11
C TRP A 58 -1.26 13.54 -9.93
N ASN A 59 -0.96 13.88 -11.17
CA ASN A 59 -0.20 13.06 -12.12
C ASN A 59 1.21 13.59 -12.35
N CYS A 60 1.77 14.33 -11.40
CA CYS A 60 3.19 14.67 -11.50
C CYS A 60 4.01 13.37 -11.57
N ASP A 61 4.72 13.17 -12.66
CA ASP A 61 5.47 11.92 -12.90
C ASP A 61 6.44 11.57 -11.76
N SER A 62 7.01 12.58 -11.08
CA SER A 62 7.86 12.38 -9.92
C SER A 62 7.11 11.77 -8.72
N ASP A 63 5.87 12.18 -8.49
CA ASP A 63 5.03 11.66 -7.41
C ASP A 63 4.57 10.23 -7.70
N VAL A 64 4.15 9.96 -8.94
CA VAL A 64 3.81 8.61 -9.38
C VAL A 64 5.02 7.68 -9.28
N LYS A 65 6.21 8.16 -9.62
CA LYS A 65 7.45 7.38 -9.50
C LYS A 65 7.74 7.00 -8.05
N LYS A 66 7.57 7.93 -7.10
CA LYS A 66 7.86 7.71 -5.68
C LYS A 66 6.76 6.93 -4.97
N TYR A 67 5.51 7.34 -5.13
CA TYR A 67 4.38 6.86 -4.31
C TYR A 67 3.54 5.81 -5.02
N GLY A 68 3.70 5.60 -6.33
CA GLY A 68 2.85 4.71 -7.12
C GLY A 68 1.45 5.27 -7.34
N LEU A 69 0.53 4.39 -7.72
CA LEU A 69 -0.87 4.70 -7.93
C LEU A 69 -1.75 3.95 -6.93
N CYS A 70 -2.94 4.50 -6.66
CA CYS A 70 -4.00 3.83 -5.92
C CYS A 70 -5.03 3.28 -6.90
N TYR A 71 -5.50 2.06 -6.66
CA TYR A 71 -6.41 1.34 -7.53
C TYR A 71 -7.67 0.95 -6.77
N TYR A 72 -8.82 0.98 -7.44
CA TYR A 72 -10.02 0.37 -6.90
C TYR A 72 -9.86 -1.15 -6.80
N TRP A 73 -10.36 -1.73 -5.74
CA TRP A 73 -10.19 -3.16 -5.46
C TRP A 73 -10.67 -4.08 -6.60
N LYS A 74 -11.78 -3.71 -7.27
CA LYS A 74 -12.32 -4.49 -8.41
C LYS A 74 -11.36 -4.65 -9.58
N PHE A 75 -10.34 -3.80 -9.68
CA PHE A 75 -9.31 -3.84 -10.72
C PHE A 75 -7.96 -4.35 -10.19
N ALA A 76 -7.83 -4.50 -8.86
CA ALA A 76 -6.54 -4.74 -8.23
C ALA A 76 -5.84 -6.02 -8.72
N GLU A 77 -6.58 -7.09 -9.00
CA GLU A 77 -6.00 -8.31 -9.57
C GLU A 77 -5.62 -8.14 -11.04
N SER A 78 -6.43 -7.44 -11.84
CA SER A 78 -6.22 -7.30 -13.27
C SER A 78 -5.04 -6.42 -13.66
N VAL A 79 -4.58 -5.57 -12.73
CA VAL A 79 -3.43 -4.67 -12.97
C VAL A 79 -2.09 -5.27 -12.58
N VAL A 80 -2.09 -6.43 -11.92
CA VAL A 80 -0.85 -7.12 -11.52
C VAL A 80 -0.16 -7.71 -12.76
N PRO A 81 1.17 -7.59 -12.91
CA PRO A 81 1.89 -8.15 -14.04
C PRO A 81 1.95 -9.68 -13.99
N GLU A 82 2.10 -10.30 -15.17
CA GLU A 82 2.24 -11.75 -15.29
C GLU A 82 3.43 -12.27 -14.47
N GLY A 83 3.24 -13.42 -13.82
CA GLY A 83 4.22 -14.03 -12.91
C GLY A 83 4.24 -13.43 -11.50
N TRP A 84 3.36 -12.49 -11.23
CA TRP A 84 3.12 -11.90 -9.91
C TRP A 84 1.64 -12.04 -9.54
N HIS A 85 1.32 -11.81 -8.27
CA HIS A 85 -0.06 -11.78 -7.81
C HIS A 85 -0.31 -10.66 -6.79
N LEU A 86 -1.57 -10.28 -6.65
CA LEU A 86 -2.04 -9.42 -5.57
C LEU A 86 -1.96 -10.22 -4.27
N PRO A 87 -1.25 -9.77 -3.23
CA PRO A 87 -1.11 -10.52 -1.98
C PRO A 87 -2.47 -10.88 -1.40
N ASN A 88 -2.63 -12.10 -0.97
CA ASN A 88 -3.73 -12.52 -0.11
C ASN A 88 -3.41 -12.27 1.37
N ASN A 89 -4.35 -12.58 2.27
CA ASN A 89 -4.12 -12.36 3.71
C ASN A 89 -2.99 -13.23 4.27
N ASP A 90 -2.78 -14.44 3.73
CA ASP A 90 -1.70 -15.31 4.19
C ASP A 90 -0.34 -14.81 3.72
N ASP A 91 -0.24 -14.22 2.52
CA ASP A 91 0.98 -13.56 2.06
C ASP A 91 1.38 -12.42 2.99
N TRP A 92 0.42 -11.60 3.42
CA TRP A 92 0.65 -10.53 4.37
C TRP A 92 1.06 -11.04 5.76
N ARG A 93 0.38 -12.09 6.26
CA ARG A 93 0.74 -12.75 7.53
C ARG A 93 2.16 -13.29 7.49
N ASP A 94 2.52 -13.99 6.42
CA ASP A 94 3.86 -14.55 6.21
C ASP A 94 4.92 -13.46 6.20
N LEU A 95 4.65 -12.32 5.54
CA LEU A 95 5.54 -11.15 5.57
C LEU A 95 5.79 -10.67 7.00
N PHE A 96 4.71 -10.44 7.77
CA PHE A 96 4.84 -9.91 9.13
C PHE A 96 5.50 -10.90 10.08
N LEU A 97 5.21 -12.18 9.94
CA LEU A 97 5.87 -13.21 10.74
C LEU A 97 7.37 -13.36 10.37
N ALA A 98 7.70 -13.26 9.09
CA ALA A 98 9.10 -13.36 8.62
C ALA A 98 9.98 -12.22 9.15
N ILE A 99 9.42 -11.04 9.42
CA ILE A 99 10.15 -9.92 10.03
C ILE A 99 10.14 -9.97 11.57
N GLY A 100 9.54 -10.99 12.17
CA GLY A 100 9.49 -11.19 13.62
C GLY A 100 8.37 -10.45 14.35
N ALA A 101 7.41 -9.87 13.65
CA ALA A 101 6.27 -9.20 14.27
C ALA A 101 5.34 -10.20 14.98
N LYS A 102 4.76 -9.76 16.11
CA LYS A 102 3.79 -10.55 16.87
C LYS A 102 2.39 -10.10 16.54
N CYS A 103 1.51 -11.04 16.22
CA CYS A 103 0.10 -10.76 15.97
C CYS A 103 -0.68 -10.63 17.28
N LYS A 104 -1.52 -9.60 17.36
CA LYS A 104 -2.55 -9.42 18.38
C LYS A 104 -3.90 -9.31 17.67
N MET A 105 -4.84 -10.16 18.07
CA MET A 105 -6.21 -10.08 17.56
C MET A 105 -6.95 -8.91 18.22
N GLY A 106 -7.49 -8.05 17.37
CA GLY A 106 -8.35 -6.94 17.76
C GLY A 106 -9.83 -7.31 17.72
N GLU A 107 -10.66 -6.33 18.01
CA GLU A 107 -12.12 -6.45 17.85
C GLU A 107 -12.47 -6.62 16.36
N CYS A 108 -13.61 -7.25 16.08
CA CYS A 108 -14.11 -7.50 14.72
C CYS A 108 -13.17 -8.31 13.82
N GLY A 109 -12.17 -9.01 14.38
CA GLY A 109 -11.25 -9.87 13.63
C GLY A 109 -10.12 -9.13 12.92
N ALA A 110 -9.84 -7.88 13.28
CA ALA A 110 -8.65 -7.18 12.83
C ALA A 110 -7.39 -7.81 13.46
N GLU A 111 -6.33 -7.92 12.66
CA GLU A 111 -5.04 -8.45 13.09
C GLU A 111 -4.05 -7.29 13.19
N THR A 112 -3.46 -7.08 14.36
CA THR A 112 -2.45 -6.04 14.59
C THR A 112 -1.08 -6.69 14.73
N TYR A 113 -0.12 -6.27 13.91
CA TYR A 113 1.25 -6.78 13.90
C TYR A 113 2.19 -5.77 14.55
N LEU A 114 2.57 -6.08 15.80
CA LEU A 114 3.30 -5.18 16.70
C LEU A 114 4.71 -4.88 16.16
N GLY A 115 5.03 -3.60 16.04
CA GLY A 115 6.32 -3.10 15.58
C GLY A 115 6.60 -3.28 14.09
N ALA A 116 5.65 -3.84 13.31
CA ALA A 116 5.87 -4.13 11.89
C ALA A 116 6.06 -2.86 11.06
N ALA A 117 5.42 -1.75 11.45
CA ALA A 117 5.55 -0.50 10.74
C ALA A 117 6.97 0.07 10.81
N LEU A 118 7.64 -0.01 11.95
CA LEU A 118 9.03 0.43 12.12
C LEU A 118 10.00 -0.31 11.20
N ALA A 119 9.73 -1.59 10.93
CA ALA A 119 10.59 -2.43 10.10
C ALA A 119 10.37 -2.24 8.60
N LEU A 120 9.19 -1.79 8.18
CA LEU A 120 8.75 -1.82 6.78
C LEU A 120 8.47 -0.44 6.15
N LYS A 121 8.18 0.60 6.95
CA LYS A 121 8.01 1.98 6.45
C LYS A 121 9.29 2.50 5.83
N SER A 122 9.17 3.34 4.80
CA SER A 122 10.28 4.14 4.30
C SER A 122 10.89 5.02 5.39
N GLN A 123 12.18 5.31 5.26
CA GLN A 123 12.89 6.18 6.21
C GLN A 123 12.52 7.67 6.02
N ASP A 124 11.91 8.02 4.90
CA ASP A 124 11.50 9.38 4.55
C ASP A 124 10.04 9.43 4.08
N GLY A 125 9.49 10.63 4.07
CA GLY A 125 8.16 10.92 3.53
C GLY A 125 7.03 10.83 4.57
N TRP A 126 7.24 10.20 5.71
CA TRP A 126 6.28 10.16 6.80
C TRP A 126 6.31 11.48 7.58
N GLU A 127 5.14 12.07 7.83
CA GLU A 127 5.00 13.27 8.66
C GLU A 127 5.16 12.87 10.13
N GLU A 128 5.94 13.65 10.88
CA GLU A 128 6.07 13.49 12.33
C GLU A 128 4.83 14.12 13.00
N ASP A 129 4.30 13.43 14.00
CA ASP A 129 3.22 13.95 14.84
C ASP A 129 3.79 14.23 16.23
N GLU A 130 3.67 15.48 16.70
CA GLU A 130 4.20 15.89 18.00
C GLU A 130 3.42 15.30 19.18
N LEU A 131 2.13 14.97 18.96
CA LEU A 131 1.24 14.41 19.99
C LEU A 131 1.40 12.89 20.11
N PHE A 132 1.76 12.24 19.00
CA PHE A 132 1.95 10.79 18.91
C PHE A 132 3.30 10.45 18.30
N PRO A 133 4.41 10.71 19.03
CA PRO A 133 5.73 10.41 18.51
C PRO A 133 5.90 8.90 18.36
N VAL A 134 6.06 8.46 17.12
CA VAL A 134 6.38 7.07 16.78
C VAL A 134 7.87 6.89 16.57
N GLY A 135 8.34 5.65 16.67
CA GLY A 135 9.74 5.34 16.40
C GLY A 135 10.13 5.66 14.95
N LYS A 136 11.40 6.03 14.74
CA LYS A 136 11.91 6.19 13.38
C LYS A 136 11.96 4.86 12.66
N SER A 137 11.41 4.84 11.45
CA SER A 137 11.46 3.66 10.60
C SER A 137 12.90 3.30 10.22
N ALA A 138 13.20 2.03 10.31
CA ALA A 138 14.49 1.47 9.90
C ALA A 138 14.49 1.00 8.44
N ASP A 139 13.31 0.70 7.85
CA ASP A 139 13.15 -0.02 6.58
C ASP A 139 14.13 -1.22 6.50
N ALA A 140 14.18 -1.96 7.61
CA ALA A 140 15.23 -2.96 7.85
C ALA A 140 15.26 -4.09 6.82
N PHE A 141 14.15 -4.29 6.12
CA PHE A 141 13.97 -5.33 5.11
C PHE A 141 13.91 -4.77 3.68
N GLY A 142 14.01 -3.46 3.50
CA GLY A 142 13.95 -2.81 2.20
C GLY A 142 12.57 -2.88 1.54
N PHE A 143 11.50 -3.06 2.32
CA PHE A 143 10.13 -3.07 1.81
C PHE A 143 9.67 -1.67 1.39
N THR A 144 10.15 -0.63 2.06
CA THR A 144 10.00 0.78 1.73
C THR A 144 8.54 1.21 1.53
N ALA A 145 7.71 1.00 2.55
CA ALA A 145 6.33 1.47 2.51
C ALA A 145 6.29 2.99 2.62
N TYR A 146 6.15 3.69 1.48
CA TYR A 146 5.94 5.13 1.44
C TYR A 146 4.52 5.52 1.85
N PRO A 147 4.32 6.66 2.54
CA PRO A 147 3.00 7.17 2.90
C PRO A 147 2.28 7.76 1.68
N ALA A 148 1.84 6.87 0.79
CA ALA A 148 1.24 7.23 -0.50
C ALA A 148 -0.15 7.87 -0.37
N GLY A 149 -0.77 7.80 0.81
CA GLY A 149 -2.18 8.12 0.98
C GLY A 149 -3.08 6.98 0.51
N CYS A 150 -4.36 7.28 0.48
CA CYS A 150 -5.40 6.40 -0.05
C CYS A 150 -6.60 7.23 -0.49
N MET A 151 -7.52 6.67 -1.26
CA MET A 151 -8.83 7.25 -1.48
C MET A 151 -9.86 6.48 -0.65
N GLU A 152 -10.62 7.21 0.15
CA GLU A 152 -11.70 6.69 0.98
C GLU A 152 -13.07 7.01 0.39
N GLU A 153 -14.14 6.57 1.07
CA GLU A 153 -15.52 6.81 0.69
C GLU A 153 -15.77 8.29 0.36
N PHE A 154 -16.65 8.53 -0.61
CA PHE A 154 -17.01 9.88 -1.10
C PHE A 154 -15.87 10.68 -1.73
N GLY A 155 -14.78 10.01 -2.19
CA GLY A 155 -13.69 10.70 -2.86
C GLY A 155 -12.76 11.48 -1.93
N PHE A 156 -12.78 11.18 -0.63
CA PHE A 156 -11.76 11.68 0.28
C PHE A 156 -10.42 11.10 -0.13
N CYS A 157 -9.64 11.90 -0.86
CA CYS A 157 -8.25 11.60 -1.13
C CYS A 157 -7.45 12.24 -0.02
N GLY A 158 -6.86 11.43 0.85
CA GLY A 158 -6.18 12.02 1.95
C GLY A 158 -4.89 11.37 2.34
N ALA A 159 -4.21 12.12 3.16
CA ALA A 159 -3.22 11.60 4.07
C ALA A 159 -1.93 11.08 3.40
N ARG A 160 -1.52 11.66 2.23
CA ARG A 160 -0.13 11.51 1.81
C ARG A 160 0.75 12.13 2.92
N GLY A 161 1.77 11.40 3.32
CA GLY A 161 2.61 11.75 4.47
C GLY A 161 2.18 11.08 5.76
N THR A 162 0.92 10.67 5.88
CA THR A 162 0.40 10.12 7.15
C THR A 162 -0.07 8.67 7.08
N VAL A 163 -0.57 8.22 5.93
CA VAL A 163 -1.03 6.83 5.78
C VAL A 163 -0.56 6.21 4.46
N THR A 164 -0.52 4.89 4.42
CA THR A 164 -0.58 4.10 3.20
C THR A 164 -1.38 2.83 3.46
N ARG A 165 -2.15 2.43 2.46
CA ARG A 165 -2.97 1.22 2.53
C ARG A 165 -2.73 0.36 1.32
N PHE A 166 -2.64 -0.94 1.54
CA PHE A 166 -2.42 -1.93 0.50
C PHE A 166 -3.59 -2.89 0.42
N TRP A 167 -4.05 -3.18 -0.79
CA TRP A 167 -5.07 -4.19 -0.99
C TRP A 167 -4.55 -5.60 -0.70
N SER A 168 -5.47 -6.43 -0.20
CA SER A 168 -5.39 -7.88 -0.28
C SER A 168 -6.33 -8.38 -1.37
N SER A 169 -6.01 -9.51 -2.00
CA SER A 169 -6.89 -10.18 -2.96
C SER A 169 -8.13 -10.80 -2.29
N VAL A 170 -8.11 -10.92 -0.96
CA VAL A 170 -9.22 -11.48 -0.20
C VAL A 170 -10.35 -10.46 -0.06
N GLY A 171 -11.52 -10.82 -0.58
CA GLY A 171 -12.71 -10.01 -0.47
C GLY A 171 -13.91 -10.69 -1.09
N LYS A 172 -15.11 -10.19 -0.79
CA LYS A 172 -16.36 -10.67 -1.36
C LYS A 172 -17.42 -9.59 -1.29
N ASN A 173 -18.14 -9.38 -2.40
CA ASN A 173 -19.18 -8.35 -2.49
C ASN A 173 -18.61 -6.95 -2.18
N LYS A 174 -19.14 -6.31 -1.13
CA LYS A 174 -18.73 -4.98 -0.68
C LYS A 174 -17.64 -5.00 0.40
N TRP A 175 -16.99 -6.13 0.64
CA TRP A 175 -15.93 -6.26 1.64
C TRP A 175 -14.62 -6.65 0.97
N ALA A 176 -13.55 -5.97 1.34
CA ALA A 176 -12.20 -6.33 0.98
C ALA A 176 -11.27 -6.24 2.19
N TYR A 177 -10.19 -7.01 2.19
CA TYR A 177 -9.14 -6.86 3.19
C TYR A 177 -8.08 -5.89 2.69
N ARG A 178 -7.51 -5.18 3.64
CA ARG A 178 -6.41 -4.24 3.41
C ARG A 178 -5.42 -4.29 4.55
N VAL A 179 -4.21 -3.85 4.27
CA VAL A 179 -3.15 -3.62 5.24
C VAL A 179 -2.95 -2.12 5.40
N CYS A 180 -2.97 -1.66 6.65
CA CYS A 180 -2.91 -0.24 7.00
C CYS A 180 -1.62 0.09 7.75
N PHE A 181 -0.92 1.11 7.24
CA PHE A 181 0.18 1.78 7.93
C PHE A 181 -0.23 3.25 8.13
N ASP A 182 0.04 3.81 9.30
CA ASP A 182 -0.15 5.23 9.56
C ASP A 182 0.98 5.82 10.39
N ASN A 183 1.08 7.14 10.46
CA ASN A 183 2.16 7.81 11.19
C ASN A 183 1.95 7.88 12.70
N PHE A 184 0.81 7.40 13.22
CA PHE A 184 0.49 7.44 14.65
C PHE A 184 0.93 6.17 15.38
N TYR A 185 1.17 5.06 14.66
CA TYR A 185 1.46 3.77 15.27
C TYR A 185 2.69 3.11 14.66
N ASP A 186 3.39 2.35 15.52
CA ASP A 186 4.50 1.48 15.12
C ASP A 186 4.04 0.13 14.57
N ASP A 187 2.75 -0.12 14.65
CA ASP A 187 2.09 -1.37 14.29
C ASP A 187 1.47 -1.31 12.90
N VAL A 188 1.19 -2.48 12.34
CA VAL A 188 0.45 -2.63 11.08
C VAL A 188 -0.84 -3.37 11.34
N VAL A 189 -1.92 -2.92 10.72
CA VAL A 189 -3.23 -3.57 10.87
C VAL A 189 -3.65 -4.21 9.54
N LEU A 190 -3.99 -5.50 9.58
CA LEU A 190 -4.71 -6.22 8.53
C LEU A 190 -6.18 -6.29 8.94
N ASP A 191 -7.03 -5.55 8.26
CA ASP A 191 -8.44 -5.45 8.58
C ASP A 191 -9.35 -5.71 7.38
N ARG A 192 -10.61 -5.99 7.69
CA ARG A 192 -11.69 -6.08 6.72
C ARG A 192 -12.40 -4.73 6.64
N PHE A 193 -12.41 -4.16 5.46
CA PHE A 193 -12.97 -2.85 5.17
C PHE A 193 -14.21 -2.93 4.28
N TRP A 194 -15.21 -2.09 4.56
CA TRP A 194 -16.36 -1.92 3.69
C TRP A 194 -15.92 -1.18 2.42
N ASN A 195 -15.98 -1.87 1.30
CA ASN A 195 -15.58 -1.34 0.01
C ASN A 195 -16.80 -1.21 -0.89
N ASP A 196 -17.35 -0.02 -0.97
CA ASP A 196 -18.49 0.31 -1.84
C ASP A 196 -18.07 0.70 -3.26
N PHE A 197 -16.84 0.32 -3.66
CA PHE A 197 -16.19 0.67 -4.93
C PHE A 197 -15.72 2.14 -5.05
N SER A 198 -15.82 2.94 -4.00
CA SER A 198 -15.32 4.32 -3.98
C SER A 198 -13.89 4.43 -3.39
N CYS A 199 -13.39 3.38 -2.77
CA CYS A 199 -12.07 3.36 -2.14
C CYS A 199 -10.98 2.84 -3.09
N ALA A 200 -9.82 3.51 -3.08
CA ALA A 200 -8.65 3.06 -3.81
C ALA A 200 -7.41 3.04 -2.90
N ASN A 201 -6.64 1.96 -2.97
CA ASN A 201 -5.42 1.75 -2.21
C ASN A 201 -4.26 1.35 -3.13
N SER A 202 -3.05 1.47 -2.61
CA SER A 202 -1.84 1.01 -3.29
C SER A 202 -1.81 -0.51 -3.46
N ILE A 203 -0.98 -0.98 -4.39
CA ILE A 203 -0.73 -2.40 -4.63
C ILE A 203 0.77 -2.68 -4.45
N ARG A 204 1.08 -3.74 -3.71
CA ARG A 204 2.38 -4.39 -3.65
C ARG A 204 2.25 -5.78 -4.25
N CYS A 205 2.91 -5.99 -5.39
CA CYS A 205 2.90 -7.31 -6.00
C CYS A 205 3.84 -8.27 -5.25
N VAL A 206 3.48 -9.55 -5.24
CA VAL A 206 4.25 -10.61 -4.61
C VAL A 206 4.30 -11.85 -5.52
N ARG A 207 5.34 -12.64 -5.38
CA ARG A 207 5.47 -13.98 -6.00
C ARG A 207 6.26 -14.92 -5.11
N ASP A 208 6.14 -16.20 -5.39
CA ASP A 208 6.97 -17.23 -4.78
C ASP A 208 8.44 -17.09 -5.22
N CYS A 209 9.36 -17.61 -4.41
CA CYS A 209 10.80 -17.66 -4.69
C CYS A 209 11.14 -18.72 -5.73
#